data_1237de867add89eaaadc6040455c8bbb
#
_entry.id   1237de867add89eaaadc6040455c8bbb
#
_cell.length_a   1.000
_cell.length_b   1.000
_cell.length_c   1.000
_cell.angle_alpha   90.00
_cell.angle_beta   90.00
_cell.angle_gamma   90.00
#
_symmetry.space_group_name_H-M   'P 1'
#
loop_
_entity.id
_entity.type
_entity.pdbx_description
1 polymer ?
#
loop_
_entity_poly.entity_id
_entity_poly.type
_entity_poly.pdbx_seq_one_letter_code
_entity_poly.pdbx_strand_id
1 'polypeptide(L)'
;KKLWFFKLFGTQFALSLIPLGGYVKLKGMDKEENEENKTHQANDSYAQKSPFQKIWILFGGAFFNFLFEILVYFFLALSGEKVLLPIIGDLEKNALEAGLLKGDKILSINHEKIASFREIRDIVVHSQGELILEIERNHQILEKRLTPKIVAMISESNDPNEMIRYKAIGIKPDMQKMGVVSYSVFQAFEQALSRFK
;
A
#
# COMPACT_ATOMS: atom_id res chain seq x y z
N LYS A 1 -13.16 29.90 7.35
CA LYS A 1 -13.66 30.13 8.73
C LYS A 1 -13.14 29.00 9.61
N LYS A 2 -12.51 29.36 10.76
CA LYS A 2 -12.10 28.38 11.79
C LYS A 2 -13.35 27.89 12.51
N LEU A 3 -13.51 26.56 12.63
CA LEU A 3 -14.64 25.94 13.33
C LEU A 3 -14.33 25.77 14.83
N TRP A 4 -13.12 25.36 15.12
CA TRP A 4 -12.70 25.06 16.48
C TRP A 4 -11.21 25.28 16.64
N PHE A 5 -10.78 25.70 17.83
CA PHE A 5 -9.36 25.80 18.16
C PHE A 5 -9.14 25.46 19.63
N PHE A 6 -7.99 24.88 19.93
CA PHE A 6 -7.54 24.64 21.30
C PHE A 6 -6.02 24.87 21.39
N LYS A 7 -5.56 25.15 22.59
CA LYS A 7 -4.13 25.32 22.88
C LYS A 7 -3.63 24.14 23.70
N LEU A 8 -2.52 23.53 23.28
CA LEU A 8 -1.86 22.45 23.97
C LEU A 8 -0.35 22.69 23.94
N PHE A 9 0.32 22.67 25.09
CA PHE A 9 1.76 22.91 25.24
C PHE A 9 2.27 24.16 24.50
N GLY A 10 1.50 25.26 24.55
CA GLY A 10 1.87 26.50 23.86
C GLY A 10 1.57 26.53 22.37
N THR A 11 1.17 25.41 21.77
CA THR A 11 0.78 25.32 20.37
C THR A 11 -0.71 25.49 20.21
N GLN A 12 -1.14 26.31 19.24
CA GLN A 12 -2.55 26.48 18.90
C GLN A 12 -2.93 25.54 17.74
N PHE A 13 -3.85 24.64 18.01
CA PHE A 13 -4.46 23.76 17.00
C PHE A 13 -5.78 24.38 16.54
N ALA A 14 -6.02 24.38 15.23
CA ALA A 14 -7.26 24.92 14.66
C ALA A 14 -7.81 23.96 13.59
N LEU A 15 -9.12 23.72 13.64
CA LEU A 15 -9.85 22.98 12.63
C LEU A 15 -10.62 23.97 11.75
N SER A 16 -10.40 23.89 10.43
CA SER A 16 -11.09 24.72 9.44
C SER A 16 -12.31 24.01 8.86
N LEU A 17 -13.29 24.79 8.38
CA LEU A 17 -14.52 24.28 7.76
C LEU A 17 -14.24 23.48 6.48
N ILE A 18 -13.19 23.83 5.75
CA ILE A 18 -12.81 23.17 4.50
C ILE A 18 -11.46 22.48 4.75
N PRO A 19 -11.43 21.16 4.91
CA PRO A 19 -10.22 20.40 5.22
C PRO A 19 -9.44 20.03 3.95
N LEU A 20 -9.13 21.02 3.10
CA LEU A 20 -8.33 20.80 1.87
C LEU A 20 -6.82 20.67 2.12
N GLY A 21 -6.41 20.69 3.37
CA GLY A 21 -5.00 20.59 3.77
C GLY A 21 -4.77 21.25 5.12
N GLY A 22 -3.56 21.08 5.64
CA GLY A 22 -3.09 21.69 6.86
C GLY A 22 -1.78 22.43 6.64
N TYR A 23 -1.51 23.41 7.46
CA TYR A 23 -0.22 24.07 7.53
C TYR A 23 0.20 24.28 8.98
N VAL A 24 1.50 24.31 9.20
CA VAL A 24 2.10 24.61 10.49
C VAL A 24 2.79 25.95 10.37
N LYS A 25 2.38 26.92 11.20
CA LYS A 25 3.07 28.20 11.33
C LYS A 25 4.12 28.08 12.43
N LEU A 26 5.39 28.18 12.07
CA LEU A 26 6.50 28.15 13.03
C LEU A 26 6.76 29.54 13.57
N LYS A 27 6.92 29.65 14.89
CA LYS A 27 7.22 30.91 15.55
C LYS A 27 8.52 31.52 15.02
N GLY A 28 8.45 32.78 14.56
CA GLY A 28 9.60 33.49 14.00
C GLY A 28 10.01 33.09 12.58
N MET A 29 9.11 32.47 11.82
CA MET A 29 9.35 32.18 10.39
C MET A 29 8.97 33.36 9.48
N ASP A 30 7.94 34.15 9.86
CA ASP A 30 7.48 35.31 9.11
C ASP A 30 8.33 36.55 9.44
N LYS A 31 8.72 37.30 8.42
CA LYS A 31 9.50 38.54 8.56
C LYS A 31 8.72 39.64 9.29
N GLU A 32 7.39 39.65 9.14
CA GLU A 32 6.51 40.67 9.76
C GLU A 32 6.43 40.53 11.29
N GLU A 33 6.51 39.30 11.85
CA GLU A 33 6.54 39.10 13.30
C GLU A 33 7.85 39.58 13.95
N ASN A 34 8.94 39.77 13.16
CA ASN A 34 10.22 40.18 13.68
C ASN A 34 10.31 41.68 13.95
N GLU A 35 9.42 42.50 13.40
CA GLU A 35 9.45 43.95 13.60
C GLU A 35 8.67 44.45 14.83
N GLU A 36 7.53 43.84 15.12
CA GLU A 36 6.72 44.23 16.28
C GLU A 36 7.19 43.64 17.62
N ASN A 37 7.93 42.53 17.63
CA ASN A 37 8.35 41.80 18.83
C ASN A 37 9.87 41.78 19.07
N LYS A 38 10.58 42.86 18.72
CA LYS A 38 12.04 43.01 19.00
C LYS A 38 12.43 42.93 20.48
N THR A 39 11.47 43.04 21.41
CA THR A 39 11.70 43.02 22.86
C THR A 39 11.63 41.65 23.52
N HIS A 40 11.07 40.64 22.84
CA HIS A 40 11.02 39.27 23.36
C HIS A 40 11.45 38.26 22.28
N GLN A 41 12.76 38.30 21.94
CA GLN A 41 13.42 37.21 21.23
C GLN A 41 13.46 35.99 22.16
N ALA A 42 12.35 35.29 22.25
CA ALA A 42 12.31 34.03 22.96
C ALA A 42 13.25 33.04 22.25
N ASN A 43 14.14 32.42 23.00
CA ASN A 43 15.09 31.38 22.54
C ASN A 43 14.46 30.19 21.81
N ASP A 44 13.14 30.14 21.67
CA ASP A 44 12.35 29.11 21.04
C ASP A 44 11.91 29.44 19.59
N SER A 45 12.31 30.61 19.06
CA SER A 45 12.03 30.99 17.65
C SER A 45 12.78 30.10 16.67
N TYR A 46 12.10 29.68 15.57
CA TYR A 46 12.71 28.91 14.47
C TYR A 46 13.93 29.63 13.87
N ALA A 47 13.89 30.93 13.74
CA ALA A 47 14.97 31.72 13.18
C ALA A 47 16.29 31.52 13.94
N GLN A 48 16.24 31.36 15.26
CA GLN A 48 17.40 31.22 16.16
C GLN A 48 17.90 29.77 16.31
N LYS A 49 17.17 28.77 15.77
CA LYS A 49 17.58 27.37 15.85
C LYS A 49 18.82 27.12 14.98
N SER A 50 19.67 26.21 15.44
CA SER A 50 20.81 25.75 14.66
C SER A 50 20.36 25.08 13.36
N PRO A 51 21.20 25.04 12.31
CA PRO A 51 20.86 24.36 11.06
C PRO A 51 20.42 22.92 11.28
N PHE A 52 21.05 22.19 12.17
CA PHE A 52 20.70 20.81 12.51
C PHE A 52 19.32 20.70 13.15
N GLN A 53 18.97 21.61 14.08
CA GLN A 53 17.62 21.65 14.67
C GLN A 53 16.56 22.00 13.64
N LYS A 54 16.83 22.88 12.70
CA LYS A 54 15.94 23.23 11.59
C LYS A 54 15.65 22.02 10.70
N ILE A 55 16.66 21.22 10.39
CA ILE A 55 16.50 19.96 9.64
C ILE A 55 15.55 19.00 10.39
N TRP A 56 15.73 18.82 11.71
CA TRP A 56 14.86 17.95 12.50
C TRP A 56 13.42 18.44 12.56
N ILE A 57 13.20 19.76 12.65
CA ILE A 57 11.84 20.34 12.63
C ILE A 57 11.16 20.06 11.28
N LEU A 58 11.86 20.26 10.17
CA LEU A 58 11.33 19.97 8.82
C LEU A 58 11.12 18.49 8.60
N PHE A 59 12.06 17.66 9.02
CA PHE A 59 11.95 16.20 8.95
C PHE A 59 10.75 15.70 9.75
N GLY A 60 10.46 16.30 10.91
CA GLY A 60 9.31 15.93 11.75
C GLY A 60 8.00 15.97 10.97
N GLY A 61 7.76 16.99 10.14
CA GLY A 61 6.56 17.08 9.31
C GLY A 61 6.41 15.89 8.36
N ALA A 62 7.45 15.59 7.58
CA ALA A 62 7.45 14.46 6.66
C ALA A 62 7.31 13.12 7.40
N PHE A 63 7.99 12.97 8.54
CA PHE A 63 7.94 11.76 9.36
C PHE A 63 6.54 11.50 9.93
N PHE A 64 5.86 12.52 10.45
CA PHE A 64 4.49 12.36 10.95
C PHE A 64 3.47 12.08 9.84
N ASN A 65 3.65 12.64 8.64
CA ASN A 65 2.83 12.29 7.49
C ASN A 65 2.98 10.81 7.13
N PHE A 66 4.21 10.31 7.10
CA PHE A 66 4.51 8.90 6.86
C PHE A 66 3.88 7.98 7.93
N LEU A 67 4.02 8.34 9.21
CA LEU A 67 3.39 7.59 10.30
C LEU A 67 1.85 7.58 10.18
N PHE A 68 1.27 8.72 9.82
CA PHE A 68 -0.18 8.84 9.62
C PHE A 68 -0.66 7.96 8.47
N GLU A 69 0.10 7.90 7.38
CA GLU A 69 -0.22 7.03 6.24
C GLU A 69 -0.20 5.54 6.63
N ILE A 70 0.82 5.09 7.36
CA ILE A 70 0.88 3.72 7.91
C ILE A 70 -0.34 3.45 8.79
N LEU A 71 -0.71 4.39 9.65
CA LEU A 71 -1.85 4.25 10.56
C LEU A 71 -3.17 4.15 9.79
N VAL A 72 -3.36 4.95 8.75
CA VAL A 72 -4.56 4.89 7.90
C VAL A 72 -4.64 3.53 7.20
N TYR A 73 -3.55 3.07 6.58
CA TYR A 73 -3.53 1.75 5.92
C TYR A 73 -3.75 0.60 6.91
N PHE A 74 -3.23 0.72 8.12
CA PHE A 74 -3.48 -0.26 9.18
C PHE A 74 -4.97 -0.37 9.52
N PHE A 75 -5.67 0.75 9.70
CA PHE A 75 -7.11 0.75 9.96
C PHE A 75 -7.92 0.27 8.76
N LEU A 76 -7.52 0.62 7.53
CA LEU A 76 -8.16 0.10 6.32
C LEU A 76 -8.03 -1.41 6.22
N ALA A 77 -6.84 -1.97 6.50
CA ALA A 77 -6.62 -3.41 6.50
C ALA A 77 -7.47 -4.13 7.57
N LEU A 78 -7.63 -3.53 8.75
CA LEU A 78 -8.52 -4.06 9.79
C LEU A 78 -10.01 -4.00 9.38
N SER A 79 -10.41 -2.96 8.66
CA SER A 79 -11.80 -2.78 8.20
C SER A 79 -12.21 -3.76 7.11
N GLY A 80 -11.24 -4.46 6.52
CA GLY A 80 -11.41 -5.37 5.40
C GLY A 80 -11.28 -4.66 4.05
N GLU A 81 -10.39 -5.18 3.22
CA GLU A 81 -10.16 -4.70 1.86
C GLU A 81 -10.98 -5.54 0.86
N LYS A 82 -11.64 -4.87 -0.08
CA LYS A 82 -12.28 -5.55 -1.20
C LYS A 82 -11.19 -6.02 -2.16
N VAL A 83 -11.08 -7.32 -2.32
CA VAL A 83 -10.08 -7.95 -3.19
C VAL A 83 -10.75 -8.86 -4.21
N LEU A 84 -10.08 -9.07 -5.33
CA LEU A 84 -10.45 -10.14 -6.24
C LEU A 84 -10.10 -11.47 -5.59
N LEU A 85 -11.09 -12.33 -5.43
CA LEU A 85 -10.89 -13.67 -4.89
C LEU A 85 -9.96 -14.48 -5.80
N PRO A 86 -9.20 -15.45 -5.25
CA PRO A 86 -8.28 -16.27 -6.02
C PRO A 86 -9.02 -17.35 -6.85
N ILE A 87 -10.01 -16.89 -7.63
CA ILE A 87 -10.87 -17.74 -8.49
C ILE A 87 -10.49 -17.48 -9.93
N ILE A 88 -10.23 -18.55 -10.67
CA ILE A 88 -9.84 -18.51 -12.06
C ILE A 88 -11.04 -18.13 -12.94
N GLY A 89 -10.94 -17.00 -13.65
CA GLY A 89 -11.94 -16.53 -14.61
C GLY A 89 -11.65 -16.98 -16.03
N ASP A 90 -10.39 -16.87 -16.45
CA ASP A 90 -9.95 -17.25 -17.80
C ASP A 90 -8.57 -17.91 -17.75
N LEU A 91 -8.26 -18.73 -18.76
CA LEU A 91 -7.03 -19.52 -18.79
C LEU A 91 -6.36 -19.47 -20.17
N GLU A 92 -5.05 -19.42 -20.13
CA GLU A 92 -4.20 -19.64 -21.30
C GLU A 92 -3.75 -21.10 -21.40
N LYS A 93 -3.19 -21.47 -22.54
CA LYS A 93 -2.79 -22.84 -22.87
C LYS A 93 -1.98 -23.53 -21.77
N ASN A 94 -1.03 -22.80 -21.16
CA ASN A 94 -0.16 -23.34 -20.11
C ASN A 94 -0.93 -23.83 -18.86
N ALA A 95 -1.93 -23.06 -18.43
CA ALA A 95 -2.76 -23.40 -17.29
C ALA A 95 -3.71 -24.55 -17.61
N LEU A 96 -4.26 -24.58 -18.83
CA LEU A 96 -5.10 -25.68 -19.32
C LEU A 96 -4.34 -27.01 -19.38
N GLU A 97 -3.10 -27.01 -19.88
CA GLU A 97 -2.21 -28.19 -19.93
C GLU A 97 -1.90 -28.74 -18.53
N ALA A 98 -1.84 -27.87 -17.51
CA ALA A 98 -1.70 -28.27 -16.10
C ALA A 98 -3.00 -28.81 -15.49
N GLY A 99 -4.11 -28.81 -16.25
CA GLY A 99 -5.40 -29.32 -15.83
C GLY A 99 -6.15 -28.36 -14.90
N LEU A 100 -5.85 -27.06 -14.95
CA LEU A 100 -6.65 -26.01 -14.31
C LEU A 100 -7.90 -25.74 -15.14
N LEU A 101 -8.99 -25.35 -14.49
CA LEU A 101 -10.25 -25.02 -15.15
C LEU A 101 -10.79 -23.67 -14.63
N LYS A 102 -11.64 -23.07 -15.44
CA LYS A 102 -12.41 -21.89 -15.04
C LYS A 102 -13.27 -22.21 -13.83
N GLY A 103 -13.26 -21.33 -12.84
CA GLY A 103 -13.99 -21.49 -11.58
C GLY A 103 -13.18 -22.18 -10.46
N ASP A 104 -12.01 -22.73 -10.76
CA ASP A 104 -11.12 -23.23 -9.70
C ASP A 104 -10.75 -22.10 -8.74
N LYS A 105 -10.81 -22.37 -7.44
CA LYS A 105 -10.31 -21.46 -6.42
C LYS A 105 -8.95 -21.92 -5.92
N ILE A 106 -7.95 -21.09 -6.03
CA ILE A 106 -6.61 -21.39 -5.53
C ILE A 106 -6.57 -21.17 -4.02
N LEU A 107 -6.25 -22.21 -3.27
CA LEU A 107 -6.18 -22.19 -1.81
C LEU A 107 -4.76 -21.91 -1.31
N SER A 108 -3.76 -22.51 -1.96
CA SER A 108 -2.36 -22.30 -1.61
C SER A 108 -1.44 -22.46 -2.84
N ILE A 109 -0.26 -21.86 -2.77
CA ILE A 109 0.85 -22.08 -3.71
C ILE A 109 2.08 -22.39 -2.88
N ASN A 110 2.73 -23.53 -3.16
CA ASN A 110 3.88 -24.03 -2.39
C ASN A 110 3.62 -24.04 -0.87
N HIS A 111 2.41 -24.45 -0.45
CA HIS A 111 1.91 -24.48 0.93
C HIS A 111 1.67 -23.09 1.56
N GLU A 112 1.89 -22.00 0.84
CA GLU A 112 1.54 -20.65 1.26
C GLU A 112 0.08 -20.35 0.91
N LYS A 113 -0.74 -20.05 1.93
CA LYS A 113 -2.17 -19.78 1.75
C LYS A 113 -2.41 -18.50 0.97
N ILE A 114 -3.39 -18.53 0.07
CA ILE A 114 -3.75 -17.43 -0.82
C ILE A 114 -5.12 -16.88 -0.43
N ALA A 115 -5.19 -15.61 -0.13
CA ALA A 115 -6.41 -14.89 0.20
C ALA A 115 -6.93 -14.04 -0.98
N SER A 116 -6.05 -13.58 -1.86
CA SER A 116 -6.37 -12.70 -2.98
C SER A 116 -5.65 -13.10 -4.28
N PHE A 117 -6.21 -12.71 -5.41
CA PHE A 117 -5.58 -12.95 -6.70
C PHE A 117 -4.26 -12.20 -6.88
N ARG A 118 -4.08 -11.10 -6.16
CA ARG A 118 -2.83 -10.33 -6.16
C ARG A 118 -1.66 -11.13 -5.61
N GLU A 119 -1.87 -11.87 -4.52
CA GLU A 119 -0.83 -12.71 -3.89
C GLU A 119 -0.33 -13.79 -4.84
N ILE A 120 -1.21 -14.35 -5.68
CA ILE A 120 -0.82 -15.31 -6.73
C ILE A 120 0.23 -14.66 -7.64
N ARG A 121 -0.03 -13.44 -8.11
CA ARG A 121 0.88 -12.72 -9.00
C ARG A 121 2.24 -12.48 -8.34
N ASP A 122 2.22 -12.03 -7.09
CA ASP A 122 3.43 -11.70 -6.34
C ASP A 122 4.31 -12.96 -6.13
N ILE A 123 3.71 -14.10 -5.79
CA ILE A 123 4.42 -15.38 -5.66
C ILE A 123 4.97 -15.86 -7.00
N VAL A 124 4.18 -15.80 -8.06
CA VAL A 124 4.57 -16.28 -9.39
C VAL A 124 5.75 -15.49 -9.95
N VAL A 125 5.77 -14.16 -9.80
CA VAL A 125 6.85 -13.30 -10.28
C VAL A 125 8.18 -13.63 -9.61
N HIS A 126 8.17 -13.91 -8.30
CA HIS A 126 9.37 -14.21 -7.51
C HIS A 126 9.74 -15.69 -7.47
N SER A 127 8.89 -16.57 -8.05
CA SER A 127 9.11 -18.01 -8.01
C SER A 127 10.32 -18.46 -8.83
N GLN A 128 10.91 -19.59 -8.42
CA GLN A 128 11.95 -20.29 -9.17
C GLN A 128 11.53 -21.76 -9.35
N GLY A 129 11.30 -22.16 -10.61
CA GLY A 129 10.93 -23.54 -10.92
C GLY A 129 9.43 -23.83 -10.91
N GLU A 130 9.09 -25.09 -10.63
CA GLU A 130 7.73 -25.59 -10.62
C GLU A 130 6.98 -25.10 -9.39
N LEU A 131 5.69 -24.77 -9.55
CA LEU A 131 4.78 -24.38 -8.49
C LEU A 131 3.80 -25.51 -8.22
N ILE A 132 3.55 -25.78 -6.94
CA ILE A 132 2.53 -26.72 -6.47
C ILE A 132 1.34 -25.88 -6.02
N LEU A 133 0.19 -26.04 -6.69
CA LEU A 133 -1.05 -25.33 -6.38
C LEU A 133 -2.04 -26.30 -5.76
N GLU A 134 -2.59 -25.93 -4.60
CA GLU A 134 -3.78 -26.56 -4.07
C GLU A 134 -4.99 -25.76 -4.50
N ILE A 135 -5.91 -26.41 -5.20
CA ILE A 135 -7.13 -25.79 -5.72
C ILE A 135 -8.37 -26.46 -5.15
N GLU A 136 -9.43 -25.71 -4.98
CA GLU A 136 -10.77 -26.22 -4.69
C GLU A 136 -11.60 -26.22 -5.96
N ARG A 137 -12.09 -27.41 -6.34
CA ARG A 137 -13.01 -27.65 -7.46
C ARG A 137 -14.15 -28.55 -6.99
N ASN A 138 -15.38 -28.08 -7.08
CA ASN A 138 -16.58 -28.85 -6.65
C ASN A 138 -16.44 -29.38 -5.21
N HIS A 139 -15.96 -28.57 -4.28
CA HIS A 139 -15.69 -28.93 -2.87
C HIS A 139 -14.63 -30.02 -2.65
N GLN A 140 -13.86 -30.34 -3.66
CA GLN A 140 -12.71 -31.24 -3.57
C GLN A 140 -11.41 -30.45 -3.69
N ILE A 141 -10.44 -30.80 -2.86
CA ILE A 141 -9.08 -30.23 -2.92
C ILE A 141 -8.25 -31.08 -3.87
N LEU A 142 -7.65 -30.44 -4.85
CA LEU A 142 -6.81 -31.07 -5.87
C LEU A 142 -5.44 -30.39 -5.89
N GLU A 143 -4.38 -31.17 -6.03
CA GLU A 143 -3.03 -30.65 -6.28
C GLU A 143 -2.79 -30.56 -7.79
N LYS A 144 -2.25 -29.41 -8.21
CA LYS A 144 -1.83 -29.15 -9.59
C LYS A 144 -0.40 -28.61 -9.59
N ARG A 145 0.38 -29.00 -10.60
CA ARG A 145 1.75 -28.59 -10.76
C ARG A 145 1.93 -27.89 -12.09
N LEU A 146 2.57 -26.75 -12.06
CA LEU A 146 2.89 -26.05 -13.31
C LEU A 146 4.13 -25.15 -13.14
N THR A 147 4.85 -24.99 -14.24
CA THR A 147 6.02 -24.10 -14.29
C THR A 147 5.62 -22.77 -14.91
N PRO A 148 5.89 -21.63 -14.24
CA PRO A 148 5.67 -20.32 -14.81
C PRO A 148 6.45 -20.11 -16.10
N LYS A 149 5.82 -19.49 -17.10
CA LYS A 149 6.48 -19.11 -18.36
C LYS A 149 6.80 -17.62 -18.33
N ILE A 150 7.89 -17.25 -18.98
CA ILE A 150 8.23 -15.84 -19.20
C ILE A 150 7.34 -15.32 -20.33
N VAL A 151 6.53 -14.33 -20.04
CA VAL A 151 5.67 -13.63 -20.99
C VAL A 151 6.22 -12.24 -21.20
N ALA A 152 6.28 -11.81 -22.46
CA ALA A 152 6.62 -10.44 -22.83
C ALA A 152 5.34 -9.64 -23.06
N MET A 153 5.27 -8.46 -22.48
CA MET A 153 4.18 -7.51 -22.66
C MET A 153 4.77 -6.17 -23.09
N ILE A 154 4.10 -5.48 -23.99
CA ILE A 154 4.50 -4.11 -24.35
C ILE A 154 4.26 -3.24 -23.11
N SER A 155 5.27 -2.47 -22.71
CA SER A 155 5.16 -1.52 -21.63
C SER A 155 4.11 -0.45 -21.95
N GLU A 156 3.35 -0.03 -20.95
CA GLU A 156 2.48 1.16 -21.05
C GLU A 156 3.28 2.47 -21.00
N SER A 157 4.62 2.39 -21.03
CA SER A 157 5.49 3.56 -21.10
C SER A 157 5.38 4.25 -22.46
N ASN A 158 5.85 5.50 -22.53
CA ASN A 158 5.86 6.29 -23.78
C ASN A 158 6.79 5.71 -24.89
N ASP A 159 7.47 4.59 -24.63
CA ASP A 159 8.28 3.86 -25.62
C ASP A 159 7.53 2.60 -26.10
N PRO A 160 6.97 2.60 -27.33
CA PRO A 160 6.24 1.45 -27.86
C PRO A 160 7.10 0.19 -28.10
N ASN A 161 8.42 0.28 -27.95
CA ASN A 161 9.35 -0.85 -28.12
C ASN A 161 9.81 -1.41 -26.78
N GLU A 162 9.43 -0.84 -25.64
CA GLU A 162 9.81 -1.35 -24.34
C GLU A 162 8.98 -2.60 -23.99
N MET A 163 9.63 -3.76 -24.03
CA MET A 163 9.03 -5.04 -23.62
C MET A 163 9.38 -5.36 -22.17
N ILE A 164 8.37 -5.41 -21.31
CA ILE A 164 8.50 -5.93 -19.95
C ILE A 164 8.33 -7.45 -20.00
N ARG A 165 9.31 -8.16 -19.44
CA ARG A 165 9.25 -9.61 -19.27
C ARG A 165 8.90 -9.95 -17.84
N TYR A 166 7.86 -10.74 -17.63
CA TYR A 166 7.47 -11.22 -16.32
C TYR A 166 7.05 -12.69 -16.36
N LYS A 167 7.09 -13.35 -15.22
CA LYS A 167 6.64 -14.73 -15.10
C LYS A 167 5.13 -14.77 -14.93
N ALA A 168 4.48 -15.67 -15.67
CA ALA A 168 3.04 -15.90 -15.57
C ALA A 168 2.72 -17.38 -15.64
N ILE A 169 1.62 -17.76 -15.03
CA ILE A 169 1.09 -19.12 -15.06
C ILE A 169 -0.11 -19.28 -16.01
N GLY A 170 -0.48 -18.22 -16.72
CA GLY A 170 -1.54 -18.24 -17.72
C GLY A 170 -2.94 -18.31 -17.14
N ILE A 171 -3.21 -17.65 -16.02
CA ILE A 171 -4.52 -17.50 -15.43
C ILE A 171 -4.90 -16.03 -15.30
N LYS A 172 -6.21 -15.74 -15.44
CA LYS A 172 -6.79 -14.41 -15.18
C LYS A 172 -7.85 -14.50 -14.09
N PRO A 173 -8.04 -13.45 -13.28
CA PRO A 173 -9.07 -13.47 -12.24
C PRO A 173 -10.48 -13.48 -12.81
N ASP A 174 -11.41 -14.05 -12.07
CA ASP A 174 -12.83 -13.79 -12.29
C ASP A 174 -13.17 -12.40 -11.71
N MET A 175 -13.33 -11.41 -12.59
CA MET A 175 -13.58 -10.01 -12.22
C MET A 175 -14.91 -9.79 -11.48
N GLN A 176 -15.82 -10.78 -11.53
CA GLN A 176 -17.11 -10.72 -10.84
C GLN A 176 -17.03 -11.29 -9.41
N LYS A 177 -15.98 -12.01 -9.09
CA LYS A 177 -15.78 -12.66 -7.80
C LYS A 177 -14.91 -11.81 -6.88
N MET A 178 -15.56 -10.84 -6.24
CA MET A 178 -14.92 -10.00 -5.21
C MET A 178 -15.29 -10.52 -3.82
N GLY A 179 -14.36 -10.43 -2.91
CA GLY A 179 -14.55 -10.73 -1.50
C GLY A 179 -13.98 -9.65 -0.61
N VAL A 180 -14.28 -9.72 0.68
CA VAL A 180 -13.68 -8.87 1.69
C VAL A 180 -12.72 -9.73 2.49
N VAL A 181 -11.45 -9.39 2.48
CA VAL A 181 -10.42 -10.04 3.30
C VAL A 181 -10.14 -9.15 4.49
N SER A 182 -10.39 -9.66 5.69
CA SER A 182 -10.01 -9.01 6.94
C SER A 182 -8.71 -9.60 7.44
N TYR A 183 -7.78 -8.73 7.77
CA TYR A 183 -6.48 -9.12 8.29
C TYR A 183 -6.50 -9.12 9.82
N SER A 184 -5.77 -10.03 10.45
CA SER A 184 -5.47 -9.93 11.88
C SER A 184 -4.63 -8.68 12.14
N VAL A 185 -4.56 -8.22 13.39
CA VAL A 185 -3.78 -7.03 13.78
C VAL A 185 -2.34 -7.09 13.27
N PHE A 186 -1.69 -8.26 13.40
CA PHE A 186 -0.32 -8.46 12.93
C PHE A 186 -0.20 -8.39 11.40
N GLN A 187 -1.08 -9.10 10.69
CA GLN A 187 -1.14 -9.07 9.22
C GLN A 187 -1.49 -7.68 8.68
N ALA A 188 -2.40 -6.95 9.35
CA ALA A 188 -2.74 -5.58 8.98
C ALA A 188 -1.51 -4.65 9.07
N PHE A 189 -0.67 -4.84 10.08
CA PHE A 189 0.57 -4.09 10.23
C PHE A 189 1.59 -4.45 9.13
N GLU A 190 1.76 -5.73 8.82
CA GLU A 190 2.61 -6.17 7.70
C GLU A 190 2.12 -5.62 6.36
N GLN A 191 0.81 -5.67 6.11
CA GLN A 191 0.22 -5.09 4.90
C GLN A 191 0.42 -3.58 4.81
N ALA A 192 0.27 -2.85 5.92
CA ALA A 192 0.55 -1.42 5.96
C ALA A 192 2.01 -1.12 5.58
N LEU A 193 2.97 -1.88 6.10
CA LEU A 193 4.39 -1.71 5.79
C LEU A 193 4.75 -2.14 4.36
N SER A 194 4.11 -3.17 3.82
CA SER A 194 4.41 -3.69 2.47
C SER A 194 4.06 -2.70 1.35
N ARG A 195 3.16 -1.75 1.62
CA ARG A 195 2.79 -0.68 0.66
C ARG A 195 3.92 0.32 0.38
N PHE A 196 4.95 0.33 1.23
CA PHE A 196 6.10 1.25 1.11
C PHE A 196 7.37 0.57 0.56
N LYS A 197 7.26 -0.66 0.08
CA LYS A 197 8.30 -1.36 -0.68
C LYS A 197 8.08 -1.16 -2.18
#